data_7a28c31ae5de2394420c037864745a66
#
_entry.id   7a28c31ae5de2394420c037864745a66
#
_cell.length_a   1.000
_cell.length_b   1.000
_cell.length_c   1.000
_cell.angle_alpha   90.00
_cell.angle_beta   90.00
_cell.angle_gamma   90.00
#
_symmetry.space_group_name_H-M   'P 1'
#
loop_
_entity.id
_entity.type
_entity.pdbx_description
1 polymer ?
#
loop_
_entity_poly.entity_id
_entity_poly.type
_entity_poly.pdbx_seq_one_letter_code
_entity_poly.pdbx_strand_id
1 'polypeptide(L)'
;MAKEKFVRSKPHVNIGTIGHVDHGKTTTTAAITKYLSLMGRANFEAYDAIDSAPEEKARGITINTAHVEYETETRHYAHVDCPGHADYVKNMITGAAQMDGAILVVSAADGPMPQTREHILLARQVGVKYIVVYLNKCDMVDDPELLDLVEMEVRDLLTEYGFPGDDIPVIKGSSLKVLESTSKDPNEEVYQPIKELMDAVDSYIPTPERPVDQPFLMPIEDIFSITGRGTVATGRVERGEVKVSDEVEIVGLSTEKKKSVVTGVEMFRKLLDQAEAGDNIGVLLRGIQRTDIERGQVLSKPGSIHPHTKFSAQVYVLTKEEGGRHTPFFNGYRPQFYFRTTDVTGVIELPAGTEMVMPGDNVDMTIELITPIAMEEGLRFAIREGGRTVGAGSVVEIIE
;
A
#
# COMPACT_ATOMS: atom_id res chain seq x y z
N MET A 1 -27.78 -16.25 6.52
CA MET A 1 -28.33 -15.01 5.97
C MET A 1 -27.70 -14.83 4.58
N ALA A 2 -28.44 -14.37 3.56
CA ALA A 2 -27.88 -14.03 2.27
C ALA A 2 -26.95 -12.82 2.46
N LYS A 3 -25.75 -12.86 1.85
CA LYS A 3 -24.85 -11.70 1.88
C LYS A 3 -25.46 -10.56 1.05
N GLU A 4 -25.28 -9.32 1.52
CA GLU A 4 -25.69 -8.14 0.78
C GLU A 4 -24.88 -8.00 -0.52
N LYS A 5 -25.50 -7.41 -1.55
CA LYS A 5 -24.80 -7.01 -2.76
C LYS A 5 -24.20 -5.62 -2.56
N PHE A 6 -22.96 -5.46 -3.02
CA PHE A 6 -22.34 -4.14 -3.09
C PHE A 6 -23.00 -3.33 -4.20
N VAL A 7 -23.38 -2.10 -3.89
CA VAL A 7 -23.95 -1.16 -4.86
C VAL A 7 -22.97 -0.01 -5.04
N ARG A 8 -22.42 0.11 -6.24
CA ARG A 8 -21.47 1.16 -6.60
C ARG A 8 -22.22 2.48 -6.84
N SER A 9 -22.36 3.30 -5.80
CA SER A 9 -23.10 4.59 -5.82
C SER A 9 -22.17 5.81 -5.93
N LYS A 10 -20.89 5.65 -5.59
CA LYS A 10 -19.88 6.72 -5.54
C LYS A 10 -18.57 6.26 -6.17
N PRO A 11 -17.71 7.19 -6.65
CA PRO A 11 -16.35 6.87 -7.06
C PRO A 11 -15.59 6.19 -5.91
N HIS A 12 -14.84 5.15 -6.25
CA HIS A 12 -14.04 4.39 -5.29
C HIS A 12 -12.58 4.86 -5.30
N VAL A 13 -12.03 5.13 -4.12
CA VAL A 13 -10.65 5.59 -3.92
C VAL A 13 -9.99 4.74 -2.83
N ASN A 14 -8.77 4.29 -3.08
CA ASN A 14 -7.96 3.58 -2.10
C ASN A 14 -7.01 4.57 -1.42
N ILE A 15 -7.11 4.69 -0.12
CA ILE A 15 -6.17 5.49 0.68
C ILE A 15 -5.61 4.64 1.80
N GLY A 16 -4.63 5.16 2.52
CA GLY A 16 -4.16 4.48 3.72
C GLY A 16 -3.28 5.37 4.57
N THR A 17 -3.03 4.91 5.79
CA THR A 17 -2.15 5.57 6.75
C THR A 17 -0.73 5.03 6.66
N ILE A 18 0.23 5.94 6.53
CA ILE A 18 1.67 5.69 6.55
C ILE A 18 2.35 6.57 7.62
N GLY A 19 3.56 6.23 8.03
CA GLY A 19 4.32 7.00 9.02
C GLY A 19 4.99 6.10 10.06
N HIS A 20 5.73 6.72 10.98
CA HIS A 20 6.52 6.03 11.99
C HIS A 20 5.66 5.18 12.94
N VAL A 21 6.27 4.16 13.58
CA VAL A 21 5.65 3.43 14.69
C VAL A 21 5.28 4.41 15.82
N ASP A 22 4.19 4.14 16.51
CA ASP A 22 3.66 4.96 17.63
C ASP A 22 3.23 6.40 17.29
N HIS A 23 3.24 6.82 16.01
CA HIS A 23 2.69 8.12 15.61
C HIS A 23 1.15 8.15 15.58
N GLY A 24 0.49 7.00 15.75
CA GLY A 24 -0.96 6.90 15.89
C GLY A 24 -1.72 6.65 14.59
N LYS A 25 -1.14 5.91 13.63
CA LYS A 25 -1.80 5.55 12.36
C LYS A 25 -3.12 4.81 12.60
N THR A 26 -3.07 3.69 13.29
CA THR A 26 -4.26 2.89 13.61
C THR A 26 -5.26 3.66 14.46
N THR A 27 -4.77 4.50 15.40
CA THR A 27 -5.62 5.40 16.19
C THR A 27 -6.33 6.42 15.30
N THR A 28 -5.64 6.95 14.27
CA THR A 28 -6.25 7.90 13.30
C THR A 28 -7.28 7.18 12.42
N THR A 29 -6.99 5.97 11.96
CA THR A 29 -7.93 5.13 11.20
C THR A 29 -9.20 4.86 12.03
N ALA A 30 -9.05 4.49 13.30
CA ALA A 30 -10.18 4.31 14.22
C ALA A 30 -10.97 5.61 14.45
N ALA A 31 -10.29 6.75 14.58
CA ALA A 31 -10.93 8.06 14.76
C ALA A 31 -11.74 8.47 13.52
N ILE A 32 -11.25 8.21 12.32
CA ILE A 32 -11.98 8.43 11.05
C ILE A 32 -13.27 7.59 11.03
N THR A 33 -13.17 6.29 11.31
CA THR A 33 -14.37 5.42 11.32
C THR A 33 -15.37 5.83 12.39
N LYS A 34 -14.88 6.27 13.57
CA LYS A 34 -15.76 6.78 14.63
C LYS A 34 -16.52 8.01 14.18
N TYR A 35 -15.83 9.02 13.66
CA TYR A 35 -16.45 10.26 13.17
C TYR A 35 -17.49 9.97 12.08
N LEU A 36 -17.11 9.19 11.06
CA LEU A 36 -18.01 8.88 9.95
C LEU A 36 -19.20 7.99 10.39
N SER A 37 -19.05 7.17 11.42
CA SER A 37 -20.13 6.36 11.97
C SER A 37 -21.23 7.19 12.60
N LEU A 38 -20.91 8.36 13.16
CA LEU A 38 -21.92 9.29 13.69
C LEU A 38 -22.90 9.79 12.60
N MET A 39 -22.46 9.76 11.35
CA MET A 39 -23.25 10.15 10.18
C MET A 39 -23.80 8.94 9.41
N GLY A 40 -23.62 7.71 9.93
CA GLY A 40 -24.06 6.49 9.25
C GLY A 40 -23.29 6.15 7.99
N ARG A 41 -22.04 6.66 7.86
CA ARG A 41 -21.16 6.52 6.67
C ARG A 41 -20.04 5.52 6.86
N ALA A 42 -19.92 4.95 8.04
CA ALA A 42 -18.97 3.89 8.38
C ALA A 42 -19.54 2.99 9.46
N ASN A 43 -18.97 1.78 9.58
CA ASN A 43 -19.05 1.03 10.84
C ASN A 43 -17.86 1.48 11.69
N PHE A 44 -18.09 1.81 12.96
CA PHE A 44 -17.00 2.14 13.86
C PHE A 44 -16.12 0.90 14.09
N GLU A 45 -14.84 1.01 13.71
CA GLU A 45 -13.82 -0.01 13.97
C GLU A 45 -12.91 0.51 15.09
N ALA A 46 -12.98 -0.14 16.25
CA ALA A 46 -12.11 0.19 17.37
C ALA A 46 -10.67 -0.24 17.08
N TYR A 47 -9.69 0.38 17.75
CA TYR A 47 -8.27 0.05 17.63
C TYR A 47 -8.01 -1.46 17.67
N ASP A 48 -8.54 -2.15 18.68
CA ASP A 48 -8.37 -3.61 18.87
C ASP A 48 -9.08 -4.47 17.79
N ALA A 49 -9.98 -3.89 17.03
CA ALA A 49 -10.64 -4.56 15.91
C ALA A 49 -9.83 -4.42 14.62
N ILE A 50 -9.11 -3.33 14.45
CA ILE A 50 -8.18 -3.08 13.34
C ILE A 50 -6.92 -3.94 13.56
N ASP A 51 -6.20 -3.77 14.67
CA ASP A 51 -5.08 -4.61 15.09
C ASP A 51 -5.60 -5.87 15.80
N SER A 52 -6.13 -6.80 15.01
CA SER A 52 -6.91 -7.92 15.55
C SER A 52 -6.09 -9.16 15.88
N ALA A 53 -4.89 -9.32 15.28
CA ALA A 53 -4.05 -10.49 15.49
C ALA A 53 -3.52 -10.57 16.95
N PRO A 54 -3.43 -11.78 17.55
CA PRO A 54 -2.93 -11.93 18.92
C PRO A 54 -1.54 -11.33 19.13
N GLU A 55 -0.68 -11.40 18.12
CA GLU A 55 0.68 -10.87 18.18
C GLU A 55 0.71 -9.35 18.13
N GLU A 56 -0.17 -8.71 17.34
CA GLU A 56 -0.37 -7.27 17.30
C GLU A 56 -0.82 -6.73 18.65
N LYS A 57 -1.82 -7.38 19.26
CA LYS A 57 -2.32 -7.04 20.60
C LYS A 57 -1.27 -7.19 21.68
N ALA A 58 -0.45 -8.26 21.60
CA ALA A 58 0.58 -8.52 22.59
C ALA A 58 1.74 -7.51 22.53
N ARG A 59 2.05 -7.00 21.33
CA ARG A 59 3.15 -6.04 21.10
C ARG A 59 2.68 -4.58 21.05
N GLY A 60 1.40 -4.33 20.87
CA GLY A 60 0.83 -2.99 20.68
C GLY A 60 1.25 -2.31 19.38
N ILE A 61 1.59 -3.09 18.33
CA ILE A 61 2.03 -2.58 17.03
C ILE A 61 1.30 -3.31 15.90
N THR A 62 1.00 -2.60 14.82
CA THR A 62 0.45 -3.18 13.59
C THR A 62 1.53 -3.98 12.88
N ILE A 63 1.22 -5.23 12.54
CA ILE A 63 2.10 -6.17 11.83
C ILE A 63 1.62 -6.37 10.39
N ASN A 64 0.33 -6.64 10.24
CA ASN A 64 -0.31 -6.85 8.94
C ASN A 64 -1.07 -5.61 8.52
N THR A 65 -1.28 -5.46 7.20
CA THR A 65 -2.19 -4.44 6.70
C THR A 65 -3.63 -4.78 7.08
N ALA A 66 -4.36 -3.80 7.60
CA ALA A 66 -5.79 -3.92 7.85
C ALA A 66 -6.57 -3.08 6.84
N HIS A 67 -7.74 -3.56 6.42
CA HIS A 67 -8.59 -2.88 5.46
C HIS A 67 -9.90 -2.46 6.12
N VAL A 68 -10.23 -1.19 6.03
CA VAL A 68 -11.43 -0.59 6.59
C VAL A 68 -12.22 0.11 5.48
N GLU A 69 -13.55 0.01 5.51
CA GLU A 69 -14.47 0.62 4.55
C GLU A 69 -15.21 1.79 5.17
N TYR A 70 -15.30 2.91 4.45
CA TYR A 70 -16.15 4.04 4.81
C TYR A 70 -16.48 4.95 3.62
N GLU A 71 -17.41 5.88 3.83
CA GLU A 71 -17.82 6.82 2.81
C GLU A 71 -17.80 8.26 3.32
N THR A 72 -17.52 9.20 2.42
CA THR A 72 -17.84 10.62 2.58
C THR A 72 -19.13 10.95 1.81
N GLU A 73 -19.46 12.22 1.66
CA GLU A 73 -20.59 12.62 0.81
C GLU A 73 -20.35 12.28 -0.67
N THR A 74 -19.11 12.37 -1.11
CA THR A 74 -18.72 12.34 -2.52
C THR A 74 -18.10 11.03 -2.94
N ARG A 75 -17.50 10.24 -2.01
CA ARG A 75 -16.66 9.09 -2.33
C ARG A 75 -16.85 7.91 -1.39
N HIS A 76 -16.54 6.74 -1.94
CA HIS A 76 -16.37 5.49 -1.20
C HIS A 76 -14.88 5.19 -1.05
N TYR A 77 -14.43 4.86 0.16
CA TYR A 77 -13.02 4.62 0.47
C TYR A 77 -12.77 3.19 0.95
N ALA A 78 -11.74 2.56 0.37
CA ALA A 78 -11.02 1.48 1.02
C ALA A 78 -9.79 2.08 1.68
N HIS A 79 -9.66 1.92 2.98
CA HIS A 79 -8.55 2.43 3.77
C HIS A 79 -7.65 1.30 4.22
N VAL A 80 -6.37 1.38 3.89
CA VAL A 80 -5.34 0.42 4.27
C VAL A 80 -4.54 0.99 5.44
N ASP A 81 -4.66 0.39 6.61
CA ASP A 81 -3.80 0.73 7.75
C ASP A 81 -2.49 -0.05 7.63
N CYS A 82 -1.37 0.67 7.51
CA CYS A 82 -0.05 0.09 7.28
C CYS A 82 0.76 -0.03 8.57
N PRO A 83 1.57 -1.11 8.72
CA PRO A 83 2.50 -1.21 9.82
C PRO A 83 3.53 -0.08 9.78
N GLY A 84 3.98 0.37 10.96
CA GLY A 84 4.97 1.43 11.11
C GLY A 84 6.38 0.93 11.41
N HIS A 85 6.52 -0.31 11.90
CA HIS A 85 7.78 -0.85 12.35
C HIS A 85 8.67 -1.35 11.20
N ALA A 86 9.98 -1.10 11.29
CA ALA A 86 10.96 -1.46 10.26
C ALA A 86 10.95 -2.95 9.88
N ASP A 87 10.66 -3.85 10.82
CA ASP A 87 10.61 -5.30 10.55
C ASP A 87 9.47 -5.69 9.59
N TYR A 88 8.44 -4.85 9.47
CA TYR A 88 7.23 -5.13 8.67
C TYR A 88 7.12 -4.28 7.39
N VAL A 89 8.22 -3.69 6.95
CA VAL A 89 8.29 -2.85 5.75
C VAL A 89 7.75 -3.57 4.51
N LYS A 90 7.93 -4.89 4.40
CA LYS A 90 7.33 -5.68 3.31
C LYS A 90 5.80 -5.55 3.26
N ASN A 91 5.13 -5.60 4.41
CA ASN A 91 3.68 -5.43 4.49
C ASN A 91 3.29 -3.96 4.22
N MET A 92 4.12 -3.00 4.66
CA MET A 92 3.93 -1.58 4.33
C MET A 92 4.03 -1.34 2.82
N ILE A 93 5.03 -1.89 2.13
CA ILE A 93 5.17 -1.75 0.66
C ILE A 93 3.94 -2.33 -0.05
N THR A 94 3.50 -3.52 0.36
CA THR A 94 2.31 -4.16 -0.21
C THR A 94 1.05 -3.30 0.00
N GLY A 95 0.86 -2.74 1.19
CA GLY A 95 -0.25 -1.85 1.48
C GLY A 95 -0.18 -0.55 0.69
N ALA A 96 1.00 0.09 0.65
CA ALA A 96 1.19 1.34 -0.09
C ALA A 96 0.98 1.18 -1.60
N ALA A 97 1.33 0.04 -2.18
CA ALA A 97 1.10 -0.25 -3.60
C ALA A 97 -0.40 -0.29 -3.98
N GLN A 98 -1.29 -0.44 -3.00
CA GLN A 98 -2.74 -0.42 -3.22
C GLN A 98 -3.33 0.98 -3.20
N MET A 99 -2.61 1.98 -2.70
CA MET A 99 -3.14 3.32 -2.44
C MET A 99 -3.12 4.20 -3.70
N ASP A 100 -4.17 4.97 -3.88
CA ASP A 100 -4.25 6.08 -4.83
C ASP A 100 -3.70 7.37 -4.21
N GLY A 101 -3.81 7.50 -2.89
CA GLY A 101 -3.22 8.54 -2.06
C GLY A 101 -2.99 8.06 -0.64
N ALA A 102 -2.18 8.75 0.14
CA ALA A 102 -1.85 8.38 1.50
C ALA A 102 -2.10 9.51 2.51
N ILE A 103 -2.41 9.14 3.74
CA ILE A 103 -2.40 10.02 4.91
C ILE A 103 -1.09 9.75 5.65
N LEU A 104 -0.19 10.73 5.65
CA LEU A 104 1.05 10.67 6.42
C LEU A 104 0.76 11.14 7.85
N VAL A 105 0.82 10.21 8.79
CA VAL A 105 0.61 10.51 10.21
C VAL A 105 1.95 10.76 10.89
N VAL A 106 2.12 11.96 11.41
CA VAL A 106 3.33 12.39 12.14
C VAL A 106 2.93 12.86 13.54
N SER A 107 3.63 12.39 14.57
CA SER A 107 3.44 12.91 15.93
C SER A 107 3.99 14.33 16.01
N ALA A 108 3.17 15.29 16.44
CA ALA A 108 3.60 16.67 16.64
C ALA A 108 4.63 16.82 17.77
N ALA A 109 4.66 15.86 18.72
CA ALA A 109 5.62 15.87 19.83
C ALA A 109 7.01 15.33 19.41
N ASP A 110 7.05 14.40 18.43
CA ASP A 110 8.29 13.71 18.05
C ASP A 110 8.86 14.22 16.72
N GLY A 111 8.04 14.84 15.87
CA GLY A 111 8.41 15.25 14.52
C GLY A 111 8.64 14.07 13.55
N PRO A 112 9.23 14.33 12.37
CA PRO A 112 9.56 13.28 11.40
C PRO A 112 10.67 12.36 11.91
N MET A 113 10.39 11.07 11.99
CA MET A 113 11.25 10.01 12.49
C MET A 113 11.81 9.14 11.33
N PRO A 114 12.80 8.25 11.56
CA PRO A 114 13.42 7.48 10.47
C PRO A 114 12.44 6.71 9.59
N GLN A 115 11.42 6.03 10.15
CA GLN A 115 10.43 5.33 9.33
C GLN A 115 9.49 6.30 8.60
N THR A 116 9.32 7.54 9.07
CA THR A 116 8.58 8.58 8.31
C THR A 116 9.25 8.81 6.96
N ARG A 117 10.58 8.98 6.95
CA ARG A 117 11.39 9.14 5.73
C ARG A 117 11.29 7.91 4.83
N GLU A 118 11.49 6.72 5.39
CA GLU A 118 11.40 5.46 4.65
C GLU A 118 10.01 5.26 4.02
N HIS A 119 8.93 5.56 4.75
CA HIS A 119 7.57 5.40 4.25
C HIS A 119 7.23 6.38 3.11
N ILE A 120 7.69 7.63 3.19
CA ILE A 120 7.52 8.61 2.10
C ILE A 120 8.25 8.14 0.84
N LEU A 121 9.51 7.71 1.00
CA LEU A 121 10.31 7.17 -0.10
C LEU A 121 9.62 5.97 -0.76
N LEU A 122 9.22 4.98 0.04
CA LEU A 122 8.58 3.76 -0.45
C LEU A 122 7.23 4.05 -1.11
N ALA A 123 6.41 4.92 -0.54
CA ALA A 123 5.14 5.35 -1.13
C ALA A 123 5.38 5.98 -2.52
N ARG A 124 6.40 6.83 -2.65
CA ARG A 124 6.79 7.41 -3.93
C ARG A 124 7.21 6.34 -4.95
N GLN A 125 7.98 5.34 -4.53
CA GLN A 125 8.48 4.27 -5.39
C GLN A 125 7.36 3.36 -5.90
N VAL A 126 6.39 3.01 -5.04
CA VAL A 126 5.24 2.18 -5.46
C VAL A 126 4.18 2.97 -6.23
N GLY A 127 4.38 4.28 -6.41
CA GLY A 127 3.56 5.11 -7.29
C GLY A 127 2.45 5.90 -6.61
N VAL A 128 2.45 6.04 -5.29
CA VAL A 128 1.58 6.98 -4.59
C VAL A 128 1.96 8.40 -5.00
N LYS A 129 1.00 9.15 -5.55
CA LYS A 129 1.23 10.49 -6.10
C LYS A 129 0.79 11.61 -5.17
N TYR A 130 -0.13 11.32 -4.26
CA TYR A 130 -0.80 12.31 -3.41
C TYR A 130 -0.67 11.92 -1.95
N ILE A 131 -0.25 12.86 -1.12
CA ILE A 131 -0.13 12.70 0.34
C ILE A 131 -0.89 13.86 0.99
N VAL A 132 -1.68 13.55 2.01
CA VAL A 132 -2.23 14.52 2.96
C VAL A 132 -1.56 14.27 4.30
N VAL A 133 -1.16 15.31 5.01
CA VAL A 133 -0.46 15.18 6.30
C VAL A 133 -1.45 15.36 7.45
N TYR A 134 -1.36 14.49 8.43
CA TYR A 134 -2.04 14.65 9.71
C TYR A 134 -1.01 14.71 10.84
N LEU A 135 -0.82 15.92 11.41
CA LEU A 135 -0.03 16.11 12.62
C LEU A 135 -0.87 15.69 13.82
N ASN A 136 -0.61 14.50 14.30
CA ASN A 136 -1.31 13.88 15.41
C ASN A 136 -0.66 14.24 16.76
N LYS A 137 -1.36 13.97 17.86
CA LYS A 137 -0.89 14.23 19.24
C LYS A 137 -0.62 15.71 19.51
N CYS A 138 -1.30 16.64 18.85
CA CYS A 138 -1.16 18.07 19.12
C CYS A 138 -1.55 18.46 20.55
N ASP A 139 -2.32 17.63 21.24
CA ASP A 139 -2.66 17.77 22.65
C ASP A 139 -1.47 17.59 23.62
N MET A 140 -0.35 17.05 23.13
CA MET A 140 0.90 16.87 23.89
C MET A 140 1.87 18.06 23.73
N VAL A 141 1.54 19.04 22.89
CA VAL A 141 2.40 20.18 22.56
C VAL A 141 1.68 21.47 22.95
N ASP A 142 2.20 22.13 23.98
CA ASP A 142 1.59 23.38 24.50
C ASP A 142 2.03 24.62 23.70
N ASP A 143 3.17 24.56 23.01
CA ASP A 143 3.73 25.67 22.25
C ASP A 143 3.33 25.62 20.77
N PRO A 144 2.53 26.60 20.30
CA PRO A 144 2.14 26.64 18.88
C PRO A 144 3.33 26.78 17.91
N GLU A 145 4.44 27.43 18.33
CA GLU A 145 5.63 27.58 17.46
C GLU A 145 6.30 26.24 17.17
N LEU A 146 6.21 25.27 18.09
CA LEU A 146 6.71 23.91 17.86
C LEU A 146 5.86 23.16 16.84
N LEU A 147 4.55 23.38 16.84
CA LEU A 147 3.66 22.79 15.83
C LEU A 147 3.99 23.30 14.43
N ASP A 148 4.28 24.60 14.29
CA ASP A 148 4.65 25.20 13.01
C ASP A 148 6.03 24.75 12.55
N LEU A 149 6.97 24.56 13.48
CA LEU A 149 8.30 24.01 13.17
C LEU A 149 8.20 22.57 12.64
N VAL A 150 7.43 21.70 13.30
CA VAL A 150 7.22 20.31 12.85
C VAL A 150 6.52 20.29 11.49
N GLU A 151 5.54 21.17 11.26
CA GLU A 151 4.91 21.29 9.95
C GLU A 151 5.92 21.65 8.86
N MET A 152 6.81 22.62 9.12
CA MET A 152 7.86 23.03 8.19
C MET A 152 8.82 21.87 7.88
N GLU A 153 9.29 21.14 8.90
CA GLU A 153 10.15 19.96 8.71
C GLU A 153 9.49 18.88 7.85
N VAL A 154 8.20 18.65 8.04
CA VAL A 154 7.45 17.66 7.22
C VAL A 154 7.32 18.13 5.78
N ARG A 155 7.06 19.41 5.53
CA ARG A 155 6.99 20.01 4.19
C ARG A 155 8.32 19.93 3.45
N ASP A 156 9.41 20.28 4.14
CA ASP A 156 10.77 20.18 3.60
C ASP A 156 11.10 18.73 3.24
N LEU A 157 10.79 17.79 4.13
CA LEU A 157 10.99 16.37 3.88
C LEU A 157 10.19 15.85 2.68
N LEU A 158 8.93 16.24 2.53
CA LEU A 158 8.11 15.85 1.38
C LEU A 158 8.66 16.43 0.08
N THR A 159 9.18 17.66 0.12
CA THR A 159 9.83 18.31 -1.03
C THR A 159 11.11 17.58 -1.43
N GLU A 160 11.94 17.17 -0.46
CA GLU A 160 13.14 16.38 -0.67
C GLU A 160 12.86 15.08 -1.45
N TYR A 161 11.72 14.41 -1.12
CA TYR A 161 11.29 13.18 -1.82
C TYR A 161 10.41 13.43 -3.06
N GLY A 162 10.35 14.67 -3.56
CA GLY A 162 9.72 15.05 -4.82
C GLY A 162 8.19 15.13 -4.78
N PHE A 163 7.61 15.36 -3.61
CA PHE A 163 6.22 15.78 -3.46
C PHE A 163 6.14 17.31 -3.39
N PRO A 164 5.01 17.95 -3.74
CA PRO A 164 4.84 19.40 -3.66
C PRO A 164 4.60 19.86 -2.21
N GLY A 165 5.64 19.81 -1.35
CA GLY A 165 5.52 20.01 0.10
C GLY A 165 4.79 21.28 0.52
N ASP A 166 4.96 22.38 -0.23
CA ASP A 166 4.30 23.67 0.06
C ASP A 166 2.77 23.62 -0.17
N ASP A 167 2.32 22.82 -1.15
CA ASP A 167 0.91 22.75 -1.55
C ASP A 167 0.14 21.64 -0.82
N ILE A 168 0.83 20.75 -0.10
CA ILE A 168 0.22 19.62 0.58
C ILE A 168 -0.61 20.08 1.78
N PRO A 169 -1.88 19.63 1.90
CA PRO A 169 -2.69 19.90 3.09
C PRO A 169 -2.06 19.29 4.35
N VAL A 170 -1.92 20.09 5.39
CA VAL A 170 -1.46 19.66 6.71
C VAL A 170 -2.53 19.99 7.74
N ILE A 171 -3.08 18.96 8.37
CA ILE A 171 -4.12 19.07 9.38
C ILE A 171 -3.54 18.74 10.75
N LYS A 172 -3.83 19.57 11.75
CA LYS A 172 -3.35 19.44 13.14
C LYS A 172 -4.48 18.90 14.02
N GLY A 173 -4.21 17.87 14.85
CA GLY A 173 -5.24 17.32 15.72
C GLY A 173 -4.76 16.26 16.70
N SER A 174 -5.71 15.65 17.40
CA SER A 174 -5.49 14.53 18.32
C SER A 174 -6.53 13.44 18.06
N SER A 175 -6.09 12.33 17.46
CA SER A 175 -6.95 11.17 17.24
C SER A 175 -7.41 10.53 18.53
N LEU A 176 -6.59 10.59 19.59
CA LEU A 176 -6.95 10.05 20.91
C LEU A 176 -8.15 10.79 21.51
N LYS A 177 -8.13 12.13 21.49
CA LYS A 177 -9.27 12.94 21.99
C LYS A 177 -10.56 12.63 21.25
N VAL A 178 -10.47 12.39 19.95
CA VAL A 178 -11.64 11.95 19.16
C VAL A 178 -12.15 10.60 19.65
N LEU A 179 -11.28 9.63 19.91
CA LEU A 179 -11.70 8.30 20.40
C LEU A 179 -12.24 8.33 21.83
N GLU A 180 -11.72 9.19 22.69
CA GLU A 180 -12.19 9.35 24.07
C GLU A 180 -13.50 10.13 24.19
N SER A 181 -13.86 10.92 23.19
CA SER A 181 -15.11 11.69 23.19
C SER A 181 -16.33 10.78 23.29
N THR A 182 -17.26 11.13 24.15
CA THR A 182 -18.55 10.46 24.27
C THR A 182 -19.68 11.15 23.50
N SER A 183 -19.36 12.27 22.85
CA SER A 183 -20.30 13.05 22.06
C SER A 183 -20.82 12.26 20.86
N LYS A 184 -22.08 12.48 20.54
CA LYS A 184 -22.75 11.95 19.35
C LYS A 184 -23.04 13.04 18.31
N ASP A 185 -22.66 14.28 18.59
CA ASP A 185 -22.80 15.37 17.63
C ASP A 185 -21.54 15.46 16.75
N PRO A 186 -21.62 15.16 15.43
CA PRO A 186 -20.48 15.22 14.54
C PRO A 186 -19.95 16.66 14.33
N ASN A 187 -20.67 17.69 14.76
CA ASN A 187 -20.24 19.09 14.65
C ASN A 187 -19.49 19.60 15.88
N GLU A 188 -19.32 18.75 16.90
CA GLU A 188 -18.57 19.16 18.09
C GLU A 188 -17.08 19.38 17.75
N GLU A 189 -16.47 20.36 18.41
CA GLU A 189 -15.09 20.83 18.16
C GLU A 189 -14.07 19.69 18.17
N VAL A 190 -14.27 18.69 19.01
CA VAL A 190 -13.37 17.51 19.11
C VAL A 190 -13.27 16.73 17.79
N TYR A 191 -14.29 16.74 16.94
CA TYR A 191 -14.30 16.05 15.65
C TYR A 191 -13.79 16.91 14.49
N GLN A 192 -13.64 18.21 14.69
CA GLN A 192 -13.24 19.14 13.63
C GLN A 192 -11.93 18.75 12.91
N PRO A 193 -10.86 18.32 13.59
CA PRO A 193 -9.63 17.90 12.90
C PRO A 193 -9.83 16.68 11.96
N ILE A 194 -10.67 15.73 12.35
CA ILE A 194 -10.94 14.57 11.49
C ILE A 194 -11.85 14.96 10.32
N LYS A 195 -12.79 15.86 10.54
CA LYS A 195 -13.60 16.42 9.45
C LYS A 195 -12.72 17.13 8.43
N GLU A 196 -11.83 18.03 8.87
CA GLU A 196 -10.89 18.74 8.01
C GLU A 196 -9.96 17.80 7.27
N LEU A 197 -9.49 16.73 7.92
CA LEU A 197 -8.69 15.69 7.29
C LEU A 197 -9.46 15.02 6.14
N MET A 198 -10.71 14.64 6.36
CA MET A 198 -11.52 14.00 5.33
C MET A 198 -11.90 14.95 4.19
N ASP A 199 -12.18 16.22 4.50
CA ASP A 199 -12.42 17.27 3.51
C ASP A 199 -11.15 17.52 2.65
N ALA A 200 -9.97 17.49 3.26
CA ALA A 200 -8.70 17.60 2.55
C ALA A 200 -8.42 16.37 1.66
N VAL A 201 -8.70 15.17 2.16
CA VAL A 201 -8.58 13.92 1.38
C VAL A 201 -9.53 13.95 0.16
N ASP A 202 -10.78 14.36 0.35
CA ASP A 202 -11.78 14.46 -0.72
C ASP A 202 -11.40 15.49 -1.80
N SER A 203 -10.80 16.60 -1.42
CA SER A 203 -10.48 17.70 -2.32
C SER A 203 -9.11 17.57 -2.98
N TYR A 204 -8.09 17.11 -2.25
CA TYR A 204 -6.70 17.08 -2.72
C TYR A 204 -6.34 15.82 -3.50
N ILE A 205 -6.86 14.65 -3.11
CA ILE A 205 -6.62 13.40 -3.82
C ILE A 205 -7.64 13.28 -4.95
N PRO A 206 -7.23 13.29 -6.24
CA PRO A 206 -8.17 13.19 -7.34
C PRO A 206 -8.81 11.78 -7.41
N THR A 207 -9.98 11.69 -8.03
CA THR A 207 -10.53 10.38 -8.39
C THR A 207 -9.60 9.73 -9.42
N PRO A 208 -9.05 8.54 -9.15
CA PRO A 208 -8.07 7.93 -10.03
C PRO A 208 -8.72 7.44 -11.33
N GLU A 209 -7.98 7.58 -12.43
CA GLU A 209 -8.33 6.89 -13.68
C GLU A 209 -8.06 5.39 -13.53
N ARG A 210 -9.01 4.57 -13.98
CA ARG A 210 -8.94 3.12 -13.85
C ARG A 210 -8.72 2.47 -15.22
N PRO A 211 -7.67 1.66 -15.40
CA PRO A 211 -7.39 0.97 -16.66
C PRO A 211 -8.30 -0.27 -16.83
N VAL A 212 -9.60 -0.05 -16.95
CA VAL A 212 -10.62 -1.12 -17.05
C VAL A 212 -10.61 -1.84 -18.40
N ASP A 213 -10.16 -1.17 -19.46
CA ASP A 213 -10.11 -1.72 -20.82
C ASP A 213 -8.92 -2.68 -21.06
N GLN A 214 -8.02 -2.81 -20.08
CA GLN A 214 -6.88 -3.71 -20.14
C GLN A 214 -7.25 -5.14 -19.69
N PRO A 215 -6.44 -6.16 -20.04
CA PRO A 215 -6.63 -7.50 -19.52
C PRO A 215 -6.54 -7.54 -17.99
N PHE A 216 -7.47 -8.25 -17.35
CA PHE A 216 -7.51 -8.40 -15.88
C PHE A 216 -6.17 -8.83 -15.30
N LEU A 217 -5.77 -8.16 -14.23
CA LEU A 217 -4.60 -8.49 -13.41
C LEU A 217 -4.86 -8.08 -11.95
N MET A 218 -4.63 -9.02 -11.03
CA MET A 218 -4.73 -8.80 -9.59
C MET A 218 -3.55 -9.49 -8.89
N PRO A 219 -2.61 -8.75 -8.28
CA PRO A 219 -1.59 -9.33 -7.40
C PRO A 219 -2.24 -9.97 -6.17
N ILE A 220 -1.75 -11.15 -5.78
CA ILE A 220 -2.26 -11.89 -4.63
C ILE A 220 -1.54 -11.40 -3.37
N GLU A 221 -2.32 -10.95 -2.40
CA GLU A 221 -1.83 -10.42 -1.12
C GLU A 221 -1.98 -11.42 0.00
N ASP A 222 -3.15 -12.06 0.07
CA ASP A 222 -3.43 -13.07 1.07
C ASP A 222 -4.34 -14.16 0.53
N ILE A 223 -4.36 -15.31 1.22
CA ILE A 223 -5.06 -16.50 0.78
C ILE A 223 -5.78 -17.12 1.96
N PHE A 224 -7.07 -17.30 1.81
CA PHE A 224 -7.94 -17.91 2.82
C PHE A 224 -8.61 -19.17 2.30
N SER A 225 -8.80 -20.15 3.17
CA SER A 225 -9.66 -21.30 2.89
C SER A 225 -10.99 -21.13 3.62
N ILE A 226 -12.09 -21.19 2.88
CA ILE A 226 -13.44 -21.15 3.45
C ILE A 226 -14.02 -22.55 3.37
N THR A 227 -14.30 -23.16 4.53
CA THR A 227 -14.90 -24.50 4.61
C THR A 227 -16.18 -24.57 3.76
N GLY A 228 -16.22 -25.52 2.84
CA GLY A 228 -17.37 -25.76 1.93
C GLY A 228 -17.49 -24.77 0.76
N ARG A 229 -16.61 -23.76 0.62
CA ARG A 229 -16.64 -22.79 -0.48
C ARG A 229 -15.36 -22.80 -1.34
N GLY A 230 -14.21 -23.19 -0.79
CA GLY A 230 -12.94 -23.27 -1.51
C GLY A 230 -11.91 -22.23 -1.06
N THR A 231 -10.94 -21.98 -1.92
CA THR A 231 -9.85 -21.03 -1.69
C THR A 231 -10.22 -19.65 -2.21
N VAL A 232 -9.96 -18.64 -1.39
CA VAL A 232 -10.12 -17.22 -1.71
C VAL A 232 -8.74 -16.58 -1.80
N ALA A 233 -8.44 -15.95 -2.93
CA ALA A 233 -7.31 -15.06 -3.09
C ALA A 233 -7.77 -13.61 -2.93
N THR A 234 -7.09 -12.82 -2.12
CA THR A 234 -7.38 -11.39 -1.96
C THR A 234 -6.32 -10.54 -2.60
N GLY A 235 -6.71 -9.36 -3.04
CA GLY A 235 -5.83 -8.36 -3.61
C GLY A 235 -6.58 -7.18 -4.20
N ARG A 236 -5.84 -6.16 -4.62
CA ARG A 236 -6.36 -5.06 -5.41
C ARG A 236 -6.31 -5.40 -6.88
N VAL A 237 -7.38 -5.17 -7.60
CA VAL A 237 -7.37 -5.26 -9.07
C VAL A 237 -6.49 -4.14 -9.63
N GLU A 238 -5.37 -4.50 -10.24
CA GLU A 238 -4.40 -3.57 -10.81
C GLU A 238 -4.94 -2.96 -12.11
N ARG A 239 -5.56 -3.81 -12.95
CA ARG A 239 -6.17 -3.42 -14.23
C ARG A 239 -7.24 -4.41 -14.67
N GLY A 240 -8.08 -3.97 -15.60
CA GLY A 240 -9.13 -4.76 -16.20
C GLY A 240 -10.32 -5.01 -15.29
N GLU A 241 -11.11 -5.98 -15.68
CA GLU A 241 -12.32 -6.42 -14.99
C GLU A 241 -12.34 -7.94 -14.82
N VAL A 242 -13.01 -8.43 -13.78
CA VAL A 242 -13.27 -9.85 -13.55
C VAL A 242 -14.70 -10.06 -13.10
N LYS A 243 -15.34 -11.13 -13.64
CA LYS A 243 -16.72 -11.52 -13.34
C LYS A 243 -16.77 -12.95 -12.81
N VAL A 244 -17.85 -13.27 -12.14
CA VAL A 244 -18.17 -14.66 -11.80
C VAL A 244 -18.31 -15.47 -13.09
N SER A 245 -17.68 -16.64 -13.11
CA SER A 245 -17.53 -17.59 -14.23
C SER A 245 -16.40 -17.28 -15.22
N ASP A 246 -15.64 -16.20 -15.04
CA ASP A 246 -14.44 -15.95 -15.83
C ASP A 246 -13.36 -17.00 -15.55
N GLU A 247 -12.63 -17.39 -16.60
CA GLU A 247 -11.40 -18.18 -16.47
C GLU A 247 -10.22 -17.25 -16.15
N VAL A 248 -9.42 -17.63 -15.16
CA VAL A 248 -8.22 -16.92 -14.73
C VAL A 248 -7.01 -17.84 -14.69
N GLU A 249 -5.83 -17.27 -14.86
CA GLU A 249 -4.53 -17.93 -14.66
C GLU A 249 -3.85 -17.42 -13.39
N ILE A 250 -3.20 -18.32 -12.66
CA ILE A 250 -2.29 -18.04 -11.56
C ILE A 250 -0.87 -18.06 -12.13
N VAL A 251 -0.15 -16.95 -12.04
CA VAL A 251 1.15 -16.75 -12.69
C VAL A 251 2.17 -16.21 -11.69
N GLY A 252 3.40 -16.69 -11.78
CA GLY A 252 4.55 -16.26 -10.96
C GLY A 252 4.96 -17.29 -9.92
N LEU A 253 6.15 -17.14 -9.36
CA LEU A 253 6.85 -18.01 -8.41
C LEU A 253 7.11 -19.44 -8.93
N SER A 254 6.60 -19.76 -10.12
CA SER A 254 6.80 -21.01 -10.86
C SER A 254 6.70 -20.73 -12.34
N THR A 255 7.32 -21.58 -13.15
CA THR A 255 7.14 -21.57 -14.61
C THR A 255 5.82 -22.21 -15.03
N GLU A 256 5.21 -23.03 -14.15
CA GLU A 256 3.91 -23.65 -14.37
C GLU A 256 2.80 -22.62 -14.08
N LYS A 257 1.84 -22.56 -15.01
CA LYS A 257 0.64 -21.76 -14.86
C LYS A 257 -0.54 -22.65 -14.48
N LYS A 258 -1.29 -22.26 -13.48
CA LYS A 258 -2.52 -22.96 -13.09
C LYS A 258 -3.73 -22.16 -13.55
N LYS A 259 -4.72 -22.85 -14.12
CA LYS A 259 -5.99 -22.23 -14.51
C LYS A 259 -7.07 -22.51 -13.48
N SER A 260 -7.96 -21.58 -13.31
CA SER A 260 -9.13 -21.70 -12.45
C SER A 260 -10.29 -20.90 -13.01
N VAL A 261 -11.46 -21.13 -12.43
CA VAL A 261 -12.69 -20.38 -12.74
C VAL A 261 -13.12 -19.63 -11.49
N VAL A 262 -13.45 -18.36 -11.65
CA VAL A 262 -13.99 -17.51 -10.59
C VAL A 262 -15.40 -17.98 -10.23
N THR A 263 -15.62 -18.38 -8.98
CA THR A 263 -16.92 -18.83 -8.48
C THR A 263 -17.65 -17.81 -7.64
N GLY A 264 -16.96 -16.73 -7.26
CA GLY A 264 -17.51 -15.60 -6.53
C GLY A 264 -16.50 -14.48 -6.39
N VAL A 265 -17.01 -13.26 -6.30
CA VAL A 265 -16.23 -12.05 -6.04
C VAL A 265 -16.87 -11.33 -4.86
N GLU A 266 -16.05 -10.93 -3.90
CA GLU A 266 -16.51 -10.24 -2.69
C GLU A 266 -15.63 -9.03 -2.41
N MET A 267 -16.24 -7.94 -1.94
CA MET A 267 -15.57 -6.75 -1.44
C MET A 267 -16.22 -6.35 -0.12
N PHE A 268 -15.43 -6.19 0.96
CA PHE A 268 -15.93 -5.88 2.32
C PHE A 268 -17.09 -6.78 2.76
N ARG A 269 -16.97 -8.10 2.51
CA ARG A 269 -17.98 -9.13 2.82
C ARG A 269 -19.30 -9.03 2.04
N LYS A 270 -19.40 -8.09 1.08
CA LYS A 270 -20.53 -7.95 0.15
C LYS A 270 -20.23 -8.64 -1.17
N LEU A 271 -21.25 -9.20 -1.81
CA LEU A 271 -21.10 -9.88 -3.10
C LEU A 271 -21.03 -8.87 -4.25
N LEU A 272 -20.13 -9.11 -5.21
CA LEU A 272 -20.09 -8.41 -6.48
C LEU A 272 -20.38 -9.37 -7.62
N ASP A 273 -21.12 -8.90 -8.64
CA ASP A 273 -21.27 -9.59 -9.89
C ASP A 273 -20.01 -9.42 -10.76
N GLN A 274 -19.34 -8.26 -10.64
CA GLN A 274 -18.15 -7.86 -11.36
C GLN A 274 -17.28 -6.95 -10.48
N ALA A 275 -15.98 -7.12 -10.57
CA ALA A 275 -14.98 -6.19 -10.01
C ALA A 275 -14.15 -5.57 -11.13
N GLU A 276 -13.64 -4.37 -10.89
CA GLU A 276 -12.86 -3.58 -11.85
C GLU A 276 -11.57 -3.03 -11.23
N ALA A 277 -10.70 -2.52 -12.08
CA ALA A 277 -9.46 -1.90 -11.66
C ALA A 277 -9.68 -0.92 -10.50
N GLY A 278 -8.89 -1.08 -9.44
CA GLY A 278 -8.97 -0.30 -8.19
C GLY A 278 -9.73 -0.98 -7.06
N ASP A 279 -10.55 -2.00 -7.32
CA ASP A 279 -11.28 -2.70 -6.26
C ASP A 279 -10.36 -3.60 -5.43
N ASN A 280 -10.52 -3.58 -4.11
CA ASN A 280 -9.90 -4.54 -3.19
C ASN A 280 -10.88 -5.70 -2.97
N ILE A 281 -10.57 -6.86 -3.52
CA ILE A 281 -11.50 -7.98 -3.60
C ILE A 281 -10.94 -9.29 -3.08
N GLY A 282 -11.85 -10.18 -2.70
CA GLY A 282 -11.60 -11.60 -2.55
C GLY A 282 -12.23 -12.37 -3.70
N VAL A 283 -11.42 -13.14 -4.40
CA VAL A 283 -11.84 -13.99 -5.54
C VAL A 283 -11.87 -15.45 -5.10
N LEU A 284 -13.04 -16.08 -5.19
CA LEU A 284 -13.20 -17.51 -4.94
C LEU A 284 -12.81 -18.29 -6.18
N LEU A 285 -11.91 -19.25 -6.02
CA LEU A 285 -11.32 -20.04 -7.10
C LEU A 285 -11.78 -21.50 -7.04
N ARG A 286 -12.21 -22.03 -8.19
CA ARG A 286 -12.64 -23.42 -8.34
C ARG A 286 -11.45 -24.36 -8.42
N GLY A 287 -11.46 -25.43 -7.61
CA GLY A 287 -10.48 -26.52 -7.71
C GLY A 287 -9.06 -26.16 -7.29
N ILE A 288 -8.84 -24.98 -6.70
CA ILE A 288 -7.56 -24.54 -6.18
C ILE A 288 -7.53 -24.77 -4.66
N GLN A 289 -6.50 -25.46 -4.18
CA GLN A 289 -6.23 -25.59 -2.74
C GLN A 289 -5.31 -24.45 -2.27
N ARG A 290 -5.32 -24.18 -0.98
CA ARG A 290 -4.44 -23.14 -0.40
C ARG A 290 -2.95 -23.38 -0.69
N THR A 291 -2.55 -24.62 -0.82
CA THR A 291 -1.17 -25.02 -1.16
C THR A 291 -0.80 -24.86 -2.62
N ASP A 292 -1.78 -24.57 -3.48
CA ASP A 292 -1.58 -24.41 -4.93
C ASP A 292 -1.30 -22.96 -5.34
N ILE A 293 -1.45 -22.03 -4.41
CA ILE A 293 -1.41 -20.59 -4.64
C ILE A 293 -0.64 -19.92 -3.51
N GLU A 294 0.17 -18.91 -3.83
CA GLU A 294 1.01 -18.21 -2.87
C GLU A 294 0.92 -16.69 -3.05
N ARG A 295 1.14 -15.95 -1.96
CA ARG A 295 1.35 -14.51 -2.00
C ARG A 295 2.52 -14.19 -2.92
N GLY A 296 2.35 -13.19 -3.78
CA GLY A 296 3.36 -12.79 -4.77
C GLY A 296 3.09 -13.30 -6.18
N GLN A 297 2.21 -14.30 -6.32
CA GLN A 297 1.63 -14.63 -7.62
C GLN A 297 0.58 -13.59 -8.03
N VAL A 298 0.15 -13.64 -9.27
CA VAL A 298 -0.96 -12.81 -9.76
C VAL A 298 -2.08 -13.70 -10.32
N LEU A 299 -3.33 -13.24 -10.17
CA LEU A 299 -4.44 -13.71 -10.99
C LEU A 299 -4.53 -12.83 -12.23
N SER A 300 -4.63 -13.43 -13.38
CA SER A 300 -4.67 -12.71 -14.65
C SER A 300 -5.66 -13.32 -15.63
N LYS A 301 -6.04 -12.54 -16.64
CA LYS A 301 -6.70 -13.09 -17.81
C LYS A 301 -5.74 -14.10 -18.47
N PRO A 302 -6.21 -15.30 -18.88
CA PRO A 302 -5.35 -16.31 -19.47
C PRO A 302 -4.49 -15.78 -20.62
N GLY A 303 -3.17 -16.02 -20.54
CA GLY A 303 -2.21 -15.62 -21.57
C GLY A 303 -1.83 -14.15 -21.61
N SER A 304 -2.30 -13.30 -20.68
CA SER A 304 -2.04 -11.86 -20.69
C SER A 304 -0.75 -11.45 -20.00
N ILE A 305 -0.16 -12.30 -19.18
CA ILE A 305 1.12 -12.08 -18.52
C ILE A 305 1.89 -13.40 -18.39
N HIS A 306 3.22 -13.31 -18.29
CA HIS A 306 4.10 -14.48 -18.22
C HIS A 306 5.07 -14.38 -17.05
N PRO A 307 5.56 -15.52 -16.51
CA PRO A 307 6.63 -15.53 -15.53
C PRO A 307 7.97 -15.37 -16.22
N HIS A 308 8.85 -14.52 -15.66
CA HIS A 308 10.18 -14.22 -16.19
C HIS A 308 11.21 -14.17 -15.08
N THR A 309 12.46 -14.48 -15.43
CA THR A 309 13.60 -14.47 -14.50
C THR A 309 14.64 -13.43 -14.88
N LYS A 310 14.82 -13.08 -16.16
CA LYS A 310 15.88 -12.21 -16.62
C LYS A 310 15.36 -11.02 -17.41
N PHE A 311 15.81 -9.82 -17.02
CA PHE A 311 15.34 -8.56 -17.62
C PHE A 311 16.42 -7.48 -17.51
N SER A 312 16.35 -6.48 -18.38
CA SER A 312 17.07 -5.23 -18.22
C SER A 312 16.21 -4.22 -17.46
N ALA A 313 16.86 -3.37 -16.68
CA ALA A 313 16.19 -2.38 -15.86
C ALA A 313 16.99 -1.10 -15.76
N GLN A 314 16.29 0.03 -15.66
CA GLN A 314 16.87 1.29 -15.24
C GLN A 314 16.70 1.42 -13.73
N VAL A 315 17.81 1.64 -13.03
CA VAL A 315 17.86 1.64 -11.57
C VAL A 315 18.52 2.92 -11.05
N TYR A 316 17.87 3.57 -10.11
CA TYR A 316 18.45 4.61 -9.27
C TYR A 316 18.92 4.00 -7.95
N VAL A 317 20.17 4.25 -7.58
CA VAL A 317 20.76 3.78 -6.32
C VAL A 317 20.71 4.90 -5.30
N LEU A 318 19.98 4.67 -4.20
CA LEU A 318 19.76 5.66 -3.15
C LEU A 318 21.07 6.06 -2.47
N THR A 319 21.22 7.35 -2.22
CA THR A 319 22.31 7.93 -1.44
C THR A 319 22.20 7.59 0.04
N LYS A 320 23.28 7.84 0.78
CA LYS A 320 23.28 7.68 2.26
C LYS A 320 22.26 8.61 2.93
N GLU A 321 22.13 9.82 2.44
CA GLU A 321 21.21 10.86 2.92
C GLU A 321 19.75 10.43 2.73
N GLU A 322 19.47 9.71 1.65
CA GLU A 322 18.16 9.09 1.36
C GLU A 322 17.92 7.78 2.13
N GLY A 323 18.80 7.41 3.06
CA GLY A 323 18.71 6.17 3.83
C GLY A 323 19.26 4.92 3.10
N GLY A 324 19.85 5.10 1.93
CA GLY A 324 20.42 4.05 1.10
C GLY A 324 21.81 3.59 1.55
N ARG A 325 22.63 3.19 0.57
CA ARG A 325 24.00 2.72 0.78
C ARG A 325 24.97 3.89 0.96
N HIS A 326 26.08 3.63 1.63
CA HIS A 326 27.25 4.53 1.70
C HIS A 326 28.49 3.97 0.99
N THR A 327 28.37 2.76 0.42
CA THR A 327 29.44 2.09 -0.30
C THR A 327 28.96 1.67 -1.69
N PRO A 328 29.84 1.64 -2.70
CA PRO A 328 29.48 1.11 -4.00
C PRO A 328 29.17 -0.39 -3.95
N PHE A 329 28.52 -0.88 -4.99
CA PHE A 329 28.42 -2.31 -5.25
C PHE A 329 29.03 -2.66 -6.61
N PHE A 330 29.34 -3.92 -6.78
CA PHE A 330 30.08 -4.45 -7.93
C PHE A 330 29.21 -5.45 -8.69
N ASN A 331 29.69 -5.85 -9.87
CA ASN A 331 29.09 -6.92 -10.64
C ASN A 331 28.88 -8.19 -9.79
N GLY A 332 27.73 -8.84 -9.94
CA GLY A 332 27.37 -10.01 -9.16
C GLY A 332 26.74 -9.69 -7.78
N TYR A 333 26.41 -8.42 -7.49
CA TYR A 333 25.68 -8.03 -6.28
C TYR A 333 24.31 -8.74 -6.20
N ARG A 334 23.93 -9.23 -5.00
CA ARG A 334 22.78 -10.11 -4.80
C ARG A 334 21.81 -9.57 -3.74
N PRO A 335 21.08 -8.50 -4.02
CA PRO A 335 20.05 -7.97 -3.11
C PRO A 335 18.70 -8.68 -3.28
N GLN A 336 17.71 -8.22 -2.50
CA GLN A 336 16.30 -8.57 -2.67
C GLN A 336 15.59 -7.56 -3.55
N PHE A 337 14.80 -8.04 -4.50
CA PHE A 337 13.98 -7.26 -5.40
C PHE A 337 12.51 -7.40 -4.98
N TYR A 338 11.86 -6.31 -4.69
CA TYR A 338 10.46 -6.25 -4.26
C TYR A 338 9.57 -5.87 -5.43
N PHE A 339 8.75 -6.81 -5.87
CA PHE A 339 7.77 -6.62 -6.94
C PHE A 339 6.36 -6.82 -6.39
N ARG A 340 5.44 -5.89 -6.61
CA ARG A 340 4.05 -6.01 -6.14
C ARG A 340 3.97 -6.50 -4.68
N THR A 341 3.59 -7.76 -4.48
CA THR A 341 3.35 -8.35 -3.16
C THR A 341 4.44 -9.35 -2.71
N THR A 342 5.54 -9.49 -3.47
CA THR A 342 6.63 -10.42 -3.18
C THR A 342 8.02 -9.81 -3.25
N ASP A 343 8.97 -10.50 -2.67
CA ASP A 343 10.39 -10.23 -2.80
C ASP A 343 11.12 -11.48 -3.30
N VAL A 344 12.08 -11.27 -4.18
CA VAL A 344 12.91 -12.33 -4.77
C VAL A 344 14.37 -11.88 -4.79
N THR A 345 15.27 -12.77 -4.42
CA THR A 345 16.70 -12.53 -4.58
C THR A 345 17.08 -12.56 -6.07
N GLY A 346 17.89 -11.62 -6.50
CA GLY A 346 18.41 -11.59 -7.87
C GLY A 346 19.89 -11.23 -7.89
N VAL A 347 20.52 -11.49 -9.02
CA VAL A 347 21.92 -11.14 -9.30
C VAL A 347 21.93 -9.98 -10.28
N ILE A 348 22.74 -8.97 -10.00
CA ILE A 348 22.94 -7.82 -10.87
C ILE A 348 24.15 -8.07 -11.76
N GLU A 349 23.95 -7.94 -13.07
CA GLU A 349 25.01 -7.87 -14.09
C GLU A 349 25.11 -6.43 -14.59
N LEU A 350 26.28 -5.81 -14.36
CA LEU A 350 26.56 -4.45 -14.80
C LEU A 350 26.94 -4.43 -16.29
N PRO A 351 26.64 -3.33 -17.00
CA PRO A 351 27.00 -3.20 -18.41
C PRO A 351 28.53 -3.23 -18.59
N ALA A 352 28.97 -3.67 -19.77
CA ALA A 352 30.38 -3.77 -20.09
C ALA A 352 31.10 -2.42 -19.92
N GLY A 353 32.22 -2.43 -19.18
CA GLY A 353 33.00 -1.22 -18.87
C GLY A 353 32.59 -0.51 -17.56
N THR A 354 31.53 -0.96 -16.89
CA THR A 354 31.16 -0.47 -15.57
C THR A 354 31.67 -1.43 -14.50
N GLU A 355 32.68 -1.00 -13.73
CA GLU A 355 33.25 -1.83 -12.66
C GLU A 355 32.45 -1.80 -11.38
N MET A 356 31.85 -0.64 -11.05
CA MET A 356 31.05 -0.43 -9.83
C MET A 356 29.98 0.61 -10.06
N VAL A 357 28.99 0.63 -9.17
CA VAL A 357 27.91 1.61 -9.10
C VAL A 357 27.95 2.30 -7.75
N MET A 358 27.90 3.63 -7.77
CA MET A 358 27.93 4.47 -6.58
C MET A 358 26.51 4.81 -6.10
N PRO A 359 26.31 5.06 -4.80
CA PRO A 359 25.10 5.73 -4.33
C PRO A 359 24.88 7.06 -5.07
N GLY A 360 23.64 7.29 -5.54
CA GLY A 360 23.26 8.44 -6.36
C GLY A 360 23.31 8.20 -7.88
N ASP A 361 23.84 7.07 -8.33
CA ASP A 361 23.90 6.75 -9.76
C ASP A 361 22.54 6.29 -10.32
N ASN A 362 22.29 6.66 -11.57
CA ASN A 362 21.30 6.04 -12.45
C ASN A 362 22.00 5.11 -13.42
N VAL A 363 21.66 3.83 -13.41
CA VAL A 363 22.37 2.81 -14.21
C VAL A 363 21.38 1.86 -14.86
N ASP A 364 21.62 1.57 -16.13
CA ASP A 364 20.98 0.45 -16.81
C ASP A 364 21.75 -0.83 -16.45
N MET A 365 21.03 -1.85 -16.01
CA MET A 365 21.62 -3.12 -15.59
C MET A 365 20.75 -4.31 -15.97
N THR A 366 21.37 -5.47 -16.10
CA THR A 366 20.64 -6.73 -16.25
C THR A 366 20.48 -7.39 -14.90
N ILE A 367 19.29 -7.90 -14.63
CA ILE A 367 18.95 -8.57 -13.37
C ILE A 367 18.46 -9.97 -13.69
N GLU A 368 18.98 -10.95 -12.97
CA GLU A 368 18.56 -12.35 -13.04
C GLU A 368 18.05 -12.82 -11.68
N LEU A 369 16.75 -13.09 -11.60
CA LEU A 369 16.06 -13.54 -10.39
C LEU A 369 16.24 -15.05 -10.19
N ILE A 370 16.32 -15.47 -8.93
CA ILE A 370 16.38 -16.91 -8.58
C ILE A 370 15.03 -17.63 -8.72
N THR A 371 13.93 -16.87 -8.81
CA THR A 371 12.56 -17.37 -8.92
C THR A 371 11.81 -16.52 -9.94
N PRO A 372 11.07 -17.13 -10.87
CA PRO A 372 10.32 -16.36 -11.87
C PRO A 372 9.17 -15.59 -11.22
N ILE A 373 8.92 -14.37 -11.68
CA ILE A 373 7.78 -13.56 -11.29
C ILE A 373 6.93 -13.17 -12.50
N ALA A 374 5.64 -12.92 -12.28
CA ALA A 374 4.77 -12.34 -13.30
C ALA A 374 5.25 -10.92 -13.63
N MET A 375 5.80 -10.73 -14.84
CA MET A 375 6.52 -9.52 -15.21
C MET A 375 6.04 -8.97 -16.55
N GLU A 376 6.15 -7.66 -16.69
CA GLU A 376 5.94 -6.91 -17.93
C GLU A 376 6.84 -5.67 -17.95
N GLU A 377 7.07 -5.11 -19.12
CA GLU A 377 7.82 -3.86 -19.27
C GLU A 377 7.12 -2.71 -18.52
N GLY A 378 7.90 -1.84 -17.90
CA GLY A 378 7.41 -0.75 -17.06
C GLY A 378 7.12 -1.15 -15.60
N LEU A 379 7.16 -2.44 -15.25
CA LEU A 379 6.95 -2.89 -13.87
C LEU A 379 8.02 -2.28 -12.95
N ARG A 380 7.58 -1.57 -11.91
CA ARG A 380 8.46 -0.95 -10.91
C ARG A 380 8.83 -1.94 -9.81
N PHE A 381 10.02 -1.74 -9.25
CA PHE A 381 10.51 -2.53 -8.12
C PHE A 381 11.41 -1.71 -7.20
N ALA A 382 11.49 -2.15 -5.95
CA ALA A 382 12.46 -1.66 -4.99
C ALA A 382 13.57 -2.69 -4.78
N ILE A 383 14.79 -2.21 -4.50
CA ILE A 383 15.94 -3.04 -4.15
C ILE A 383 16.24 -2.86 -2.67
N ARG A 384 16.35 -3.96 -1.94
CA ARG A 384 16.59 -3.93 -0.48
C ARG A 384 17.77 -4.82 -0.09
N GLU A 385 18.50 -4.36 0.92
CA GLU A 385 19.60 -5.09 1.55
C GLU A 385 19.61 -4.83 3.05
N GLY A 386 19.72 -5.88 3.86
CA GLY A 386 19.85 -5.74 5.32
C GLY A 386 18.73 -4.93 5.98
N GLY A 387 17.49 -5.01 5.47
CA GLY A 387 16.35 -4.27 6.00
C GLY A 387 16.21 -2.82 5.50
N ARG A 388 17.09 -2.36 4.60
CA ARG A 388 17.07 -1.00 4.03
C ARG A 388 16.75 -1.03 2.55
N THR A 389 16.03 -0.02 2.07
CA THR A 389 15.88 0.23 0.64
C THR A 389 17.16 0.89 0.13
N VAL A 390 17.79 0.29 -0.86
CA VAL A 390 19.07 0.74 -1.42
C VAL A 390 18.96 1.21 -2.86
N GLY A 391 17.82 0.99 -3.50
CA GLY A 391 17.58 1.46 -4.85
C GLY A 391 16.14 1.20 -5.29
N ALA A 392 15.77 1.76 -6.42
CA ALA A 392 14.50 1.55 -7.10
C ALA A 392 14.71 1.55 -8.60
N GLY A 393 13.88 0.81 -9.30
CA GLY A 393 13.97 0.74 -10.75
C GLY A 393 12.68 0.34 -11.43
N SER A 394 12.75 0.29 -12.75
CA SER A 394 11.68 -0.23 -13.61
C SER A 394 12.25 -1.17 -14.65
N VAL A 395 11.47 -2.19 -14.98
CA VAL A 395 11.77 -3.14 -16.06
C VAL A 395 11.72 -2.40 -17.40
N VAL A 396 12.78 -2.47 -18.18
CA VAL A 396 12.88 -1.85 -19.50
C VAL A 396 12.60 -2.87 -20.58
N GLU A 397 13.22 -4.06 -20.49
CA GLU A 397 13.08 -5.12 -21.47
C GLU A 397 13.14 -6.48 -20.78
N ILE A 398 12.31 -7.41 -21.20
CA ILE A 398 12.32 -8.79 -20.73
C ILE A 398 13.23 -9.62 -21.63
N ILE A 399 14.20 -10.34 -21.03
CA ILE A 399 15.20 -11.13 -21.73
C ILE A 399 14.82 -12.62 -21.69
N GLU A 400 14.37 -13.14 -20.51
CA GLU A 400 14.00 -14.55 -20.34
C GLU A 400 12.89 -14.71 -19.28
#